data_04cac0e275c1a524c8848ec64bb89da5
#
_entry.id   04cac0e275c1a524c8848ec64bb89da5
#
_cell.length_a   1.000
_cell.length_b   1.000
_cell.length_c   1.000
_cell.angle_alpha   90.00
_cell.angle_beta   90.00
_cell.angle_gamma   90.00
#
_symmetry.space_group_name_H-M   'P 1'
#
loop_
_entity.id
_entity.type
_entity.pdbx_description
1 polymer ?
#
loop_
_entity_poly.entity_id
_entity_poly.type
_entity_poly.pdbx_seq_one_letter_code
_entity_poly.pdbx_strand_id
1 'polypeptide(L)'
;SGIACDGRVIVTSEQALSLSSVPSRLLVVGAGAIGLELGSVWARLGSKVKVVEFMDRILPTMDKELGVALKKVLEKQGLSFQLSASATSATIDGKEARVKIEGGGTSSTEGFDAVLVAIGRRPYTTGLGLEAAGVTLDEKGRIDVDPRFQTSVAGIYAIGDVIRGPMLAHKAEEEGIACVEMLAGQAGHVNYDAIPSVVYTWPEYASVGKSEEECAEQGREVKIGRFPFFANGRMRAMEERDGLVKVIADATTDRVLGVHILGPRASDLIAEAALAIEFGSSAEDIARTCHAHPTLPEAIKEAALGVAGRSIHI
;
A
#
# COMPACT_ATOMS: atom_id res chain seq x y z
N SER A 1 -5.85 11.82 14.86
CA SER A 1 -5.01 12.01 16.05
C SER A 1 -5.05 13.47 16.47
N GLY A 2 -5.11 13.75 17.78
CA GLY A 2 -5.05 15.09 18.33
C GLY A 2 -3.63 15.68 18.37
N ILE A 3 -2.71 15.17 17.53
CA ILE A 3 -1.31 15.59 17.51
C ILE A 3 -1.11 16.63 16.43
N ALA A 4 -0.76 17.86 16.82
CA ALA A 4 -0.42 18.94 15.90
C ALA A 4 1.05 18.83 15.49
N CYS A 5 1.32 18.92 14.18
CA CYS A 5 2.68 18.98 13.66
C CYS A 5 3.25 20.38 13.81
N ASP A 6 4.47 20.49 14.33
CA ASP A 6 5.24 21.74 14.45
C ASP A 6 6.27 21.92 13.33
N GLY A 7 6.43 20.88 12.49
CA GLY A 7 7.38 20.84 11.39
C GLY A 7 8.86 20.69 11.79
N ARG A 8 9.15 20.39 13.06
CA ARG A 8 10.52 20.24 13.60
C ARG A 8 10.72 18.94 14.36
N VAL A 9 9.95 18.71 15.42
CA VAL A 9 9.98 17.51 16.26
C VAL A 9 8.81 16.61 15.89
N ILE A 10 7.64 17.18 15.68
CA ILE A 10 6.44 16.47 15.19
C ILE A 10 6.23 16.86 13.74
N VAL A 11 6.49 15.93 12.86
CA VAL A 11 6.63 16.17 11.41
C VAL A 11 5.64 15.35 10.60
N THR A 12 5.32 15.83 9.40
CA THR A 12 4.68 15.05 8.35
C THR A 12 5.74 14.31 7.51
N SER A 13 5.31 13.54 6.52
CA SER A 13 6.22 12.87 5.58
C SER A 13 7.14 13.85 4.84
N GLU A 14 6.67 15.05 4.53
CA GLU A 14 7.45 16.07 3.83
C GLU A 14 8.71 16.47 4.61
N GLN A 15 8.58 16.84 5.90
CA GLN A 15 9.73 17.19 6.73
C GLN A 15 10.55 15.98 7.12
N ALA A 16 9.91 14.80 7.26
CA ALA A 16 10.61 13.55 7.58
C ALA A 16 11.60 13.11 6.49
N LEU A 17 11.40 13.54 5.23
CA LEU A 17 12.35 13.30 4.14
C LEU A 17 13.65 14.13 4.25
N SER A 18 13.64 15.19 5.04
CA SER A 18 14.74 16.17 5.12
C SER A 18 15.19 16.50 6.55
N LEU A 19 15.01 15.57 7.49
CA LEU A 19 15.53 15.72 8.84
C LEU A 19 17.06 15.89 8.79
N SER A 20 17.58 16.90 9.49
CA SER A 20 19.01 17.26 9.46
C SER A 20 19.92 16.27 10.19
N SER A 21 19.35 15.38 10.99
CA SER A 21 20.08 14.36 11.75
C SER A 21 19.21 13.13 11.97
N VAL A 22 19.84 11.99 12.18
CA VAL A 22 19.13 10.74 12.50
C VAL A 22 18.60 10.84 13.94
N PRO A 23 17.27 10.79 14.16
CA PRO A 23 16.71 10.78 15.51
C PRO A 23 17.07 9.48 16.22
N SER A 24 17.53 9.52 17.46
CA SER A 24 17.84 8.28 18.20
C SER A 24 16.57 7.45 18.48
N ARG A 25 15.45 8.14 18.76
CA ARG A 25 14.13 7.54 19.00
C ARG A 25 13.10 8.19 18.09
N LEU A 26 12.54 7.43 17.18
CA LEU A 26 11.50 7.88 16.26
C LEU A 26 10.19 7.19 16.57
N LEU A 27 9.12 7.96 16.78
CA LEU A 27 7.76 7.47 16.78
C LEU A 27 7.16 7.65 15.38
N VAL A 28 6.57 6.60 14.84
CA VAL A 28 5.73 6.65 13.64
C VAL A 28 4.27 6.43 14.06
N VAL A 29 3.42 7.39 13.79
CA VAL A 29 1.98 7.32 14.04
C VAL A 29 1.29 6.98 12.73
N GLY A 30 0.78 5.74 12.62
CA GLY A 30 0.20 5.16 11.41
C GLY A 30 1.11 4.14 10.74
N ALA A 31 0.62 2.92 10.56
CA ALA A 31 1.32 1.80 9.90
C ALA A 31 0.85 1.59 8.45
N GLY A 32 0.48 2.66 7.75
CA GLY A 32 0.29 2.66 6.30
C GLY A 32 1.63 2.70 5.55
N ALA A 33 1.59 2.72 4.21
CA ALA A 33 2.77 2.68 3.35
C ALA A 33 3.82 3.73 3.75
N ILE A 34 3.43 5.00 3.82
CA ILE A 34 4.33 6.11 4.15
C ILE A 34 5.01 5.92 5.51
N GLY A 35 4.25 5.50 6.54
CA GLY A 35 4.78 5.27 7.88
C GLY A 35 5.81 4.14 7.91
N LEU A 36 5.54 3.04 7.22
CA LEU A 36 6.44 1.89 7.17
C LEU A 36 7.68 2.14 6.33
N GLU A 37 7.53 2.80 5.18
CA GLU A 37 8.65 3.15 4.30
C GLU A 37 9.64 4.08 5.01
N LEU A 38 9.17 5.22 5.50
CA LEU A 38 10.03 6.18 6.20
C LEU A 38 10.54 5.61 7.53
N GLY A 39 9.70 4.89 8.28
CA GLY A 39 10.12 4.19 9.49
C GLY A 39 11.26 3.19 9.22
N SER A 40 11.17 2.41 8.13
CA SER A 40 12.22 1.45 7.77
C SER A 40 13.51 2.14 7.31
N VAL A 41 13.42 3.26 6.59
CA VAL A 41 14.60 4.08 6.22
C VAL A 41 15.32 4.58 7.47
N TRP A 42 14.61 5.21 8.40
CA TRP A 42 15.19 5.74 9.62
C TRP A 42 15.73 4.63 10.54
N ALA A 43 15.08 3.46 10.60
CA ALA A 43 15.63 2.32 11.34
C ALA A 43 16.96 1.85 10.77
N ARG A 44 17.10 1.76 9.43
CA ARG A 44 18.36 1.41 8.76
C ARG A 44 19.47 2.43 9.01
N LEU A 45 19.11 3.70 9.20
CA LEU A 45 20.05 4.76 9.55
C LEU A 45 20.43 4.77 11.04
N GLY A 46 19.81 3.91 11.86
CA GLY A 46 20.16 3.71 13.26
C GLY A 46 19.16 4.23 14.28
N SER A 47 17.99 4.73 13.86
CA SER A 47 16.91 5.11 14.77
C SER A 47 16.29 3.89 15.43
N LYS A 48 15.95 4.00 16.72
CA LYS A 48 15.00 3.09 17.39
C LYS A 48 13.60 3.52 17.00
N VAL A 49 12.93 2.73 16.14
CA VAL A 49 11.62 3.08 15.59
C VAL A 49 10.52 2.33 16.31
N LYS A 50 9.55 3.08 16.84
CA LYS A 50 8.28 2.56 17.35
C LYS A 50 7.15 3.01 16.43
N VAL A 51 6.34 2.06 15.96
CA VAL A 51 5.15 2.31 15.13
C VAL A 51 3.91 2.10 15.98
N VAL A 52 3.03 3.09 16.03
CA VAL A 52 1.73 3.02 16.71
C VAL A 52 0.63 3.07 15.65
N GLU A 53 -0.26 2.07 15.68
CA GLU A 53 -1.33 1.92 14.71
C GLU A 53 -2.67 1.68 15.41
N PHE A 54 -3.70 2.43 14.99
CA PHE A 54 -5.05 2.33 15.53
C PHE A 54 -5.72 0.99 15.19
N MET A 55 -5.47 0.49 13.99
CA MET A 55 -5.97 -0.82 13.58
C MET A 55 -5.20 -1.96 14.26
N ASP A 56 -5.75 -3.16 14.21
CA ASP A 56 -5.15 -4.39 14.73
C ASP A 56 -4.03 -4.97 13.84
N ARG A 57 -3.75 -4.32 12.71
CA ARG A 57 -2.78 -4.77 11.69
C ARG A 57 -2.11 -3.59 10.99
N ILE A 58 -0.93 -3.84 10.43
CA ILE A 58 -0.29 -2.91 9.49
C ILE A 58 -0.94 -3.01 8.12
N LEU A 59 -0.82 -1.97 7.28
CA LEU A 59 -1.35 -1.91 5.90
C LEU A 59 -2.80 -2.39 5.83
N PRO A 60 -3.74 -1.77 6.55
CA PRO A 60 -5.10 -2.29 6.72
C PRO A 60 -5.89 -2.43 5.41
N THR A 61 -5.47 -1.76 4.35
CA THR A 61 -6.07 -1.79 3.01
C THR A 61 -5.46 -2.84 2.07
N MET A 62 -4.50 -3.63 2.54
CA MET A 62 -3.83 -4.68 1.78
C MET A 62 -4.13 -6.07 2.40
N ASP A 63 -3.79 -7.15 1.69
CA ASP A 63 -4.02 -8.52 2.17
C ASP A 63 -3.39 -8.77 3.53
N LYS A 64 -4.17 -9.32 4.46
CA LYS A 64 -3.80 -9.48 5.86
C LYS A 64 -2.64 -10.44 6.06
N GLU A 65 -2.61 -11.53 5.30
CA GLU A 65 -1.57 -12.58 5.44
C GLU A 65 -0.19 -12.00 5.13
N LEU A 66 -0.08 -11.25 4.02
CA LEU A 66 1.18 -10.62 3.63
C LEU A 66 1.54 -9.45 4.55
N GLY A 67 0.54 -8.71 5.05
CA GLY A 67 0.77 -7.69 6.07
C GLY A 67 1.37 -8.27 7.35
N VAL A 68 0.86 -9.40 7.84
CA VAL A 68 1.41 -10.12 8.99
C VAL A 68 2.83 -10.62 8.72
N ALA A 69 3.09 -11.13 7.49
CA ALA A 69 4.42 -11.59 7.10
C ALA A 69 5.42 -10.42 7.06
N LEU A 70 5.06 -9.29 6.44
CA LEU A 70 5.89 -8.09 6.39
C LEU A 70 6.20 -7.56 7.80
N LYS A 71 5.19 -7.48 8.68
CA LYS A 71 5.40 -7.03 10.07
C LYS A 71 6.50 -7.84 10.76
N LYS A 72 6.47 -9.18 10.64
CA LYS A 72 7.48 -10.07 11.23
C LYS A 72 8.89 -9.77 10.69
N VAL A 73 9.02 -9.45 9.41
CA VAL A 73 10.31 -9.08 8.81
C VAL A 73 10.79 -7.74 9.36
N LEU A 74 9.92 -6.74 9.40
CA LEU A 74 10.27 -5.40 9.94
C LEU A 74 10.63 -5.46 11.42
N GLU A 75 9.99 -6.33 12.21
CA GLU A 75 10.36 -6.58 13.61
C GLU A 75 11.78 -7.17 13.74
N LYS A 76 12.14 -8.12 12.90
CA LYS A 76 13.54 -8.64 12.83
C LYS A 76 14.55 -7.54 12.44
N GLN A 77 14.11 -6.55 11.67
CA GLN A 77 14.92 -5.40 11.27
C GLN A 77 14.98 -4.30 12.34
N GLY A 78 14.33 -4.48 13.49
CA GLY A 78 14.43 -3.59 14.64
C GLY A 78 13.29 -2.59 14.82
N LEU A 79 12.24 -2.64 14.00
CA LEU A 79 11.02 -1.87 14.25
C LEU A 79 10.21 -2.53 15.37
N SER A 80 9.61 -1.72 16.23
CA SER A 80 8.63 -2.18 17.22
C SER A 80 7.24 -1.69 16.88
N PHE A 81 6.22 -2.52 17.11
CA PHE A 81 4.84 -2.20 16.76
C PHE A 81 3.94 -2.24 17.99
N GLN A 82 3.07 -1.25 18.12
CA GLN A 82 1.96 -1.23 19.05
C GLN A 82 0.68 -1.03 18.24
N LEU A 83 0.01 -2.13 17.94
CA LEU A 83 -1.26 -2.16 17.19
C LEU A 83 -2.44 -1.97 18.16
N SER A 84 -3.63 -1.68 17.63
CA SER A 84 -4.84 -1.36 18.39
C SER A 84 -4.57 -0.27 19.42
N ALA A 85 -3.75 0.73 19.05
CA ALA A 85 -3.31 1.80 19.92
C ALA A 85 -3.33 3.15 19.20
N SER A 86 -3.52 4.22 19.94
CA SER A 86 -3.58 5.59 19.44
C SER A 86 -2.58 6.48 20.16
N ALA A 87 -1.88 7.31 19.41
CA ALA A 87 -1.19 8.47 19.95
C ALA A 87 -2.21 9.61 20.09
N THR A 88 -2.60 9.91 21.35
CA THR A 88 -3.75 10.77 21.66
C THR A 88 -3.39 12.23 21.88
N SER A 89 -2.19 12.49 22.39
CA SER A 89 -1.67 13.85 22.58
C SER A 89 -0.15 13.86 22.53
N ALA A 90 0.42 15.00 22.22
CA ALA A 90 1.85 15.24 22.28
C ALA A 90 2.14 16.63 22.85
N THR A 91 3.18 16.74 23.67
CA THR A 91 3.73 18.01 24.15
C THR A 91 5.23 18.05 23.84
N ILE A 92 5.71 19.22 23.44
CA ILE A 92 7.13 19.42 23.14
C ILE A 92 7.81 19.95 24.42
N ASP A 93 8.89 19.27 24.85
CA ASP A 93 9.74 19.67 25.95
C ASP A 93 11.18 19.81 25.42
N GLY A 94 11.56 21.02 25.12
CA GLY A 94 12.84 21.34 24.49
C GLY A 94 12.95 20.76 23.07
N LYS A 95 13.74 19.68 22.92
CA LYS A 95 13.97 18.97 21.64
C LYS A 95 13.29 17.60 21.60
N GLU A 96 12.50 17.25 22.60
CA GLU A 96 11.83 15.97 22.76
C GLU A 96 10.30 16.16 22.68
N ALA A 97 9.61 15.27 22.00
CA ALA A 97 8.17 15.15 22.07
C ALA A 97 7.77 14.07 23.08
N ARG A 98 6.97 14.45 24.07
CA ARG A 98 6.33 13.52 25.02
C ARG A 98 4.95 13.16 24.47
N VAL A 99 4.79 11.91 24.06
CA VAL A 99 3.58 11.43 23.40
C VAL A 99 2.83 10.48 24.32
N LYS A 100 1.55 10.75 24.51
CA LYS A 100 0.63 9.85 25.21
C LYS A 100 0.11 8.82 24.24
N ILE A 101 0.33 7.53 24.55
CA ILE A 101 -0.09 6.38 23.76
C ILE A 101 -1.09 5.58 24.56
N GLU A 102 -2.25 5.31 24.00
CA GLU A 102 -3.36 4.58 24.61
C GLU A 102 -3.76 3.38 23.74
N GLY A 103 -3.88 2.21 24.33
CA GLY A 103 -4.30 1.00 23.63
C GLY A 103 -4.27 -0.23 24.54
N GLY A 104 -5.11 -1.22 24.26
CA GLY A 104 -5.17 -2.47 25.05
C GLY A 104 -5.48 -2.27 26.53
N GLY A 105 -6.22 -1.22 26.92
CA GLY A 105 -6.52 -0.90 28.29
C GLY A 105 -5.35 -0.25 29.07
N THR A 106 -4.25 0.08 28.40
CA THR A 106 -3.07 0.73 28.98
C THR A 106 -2.87 2.15 28.42
N SER A 107 -2.26 3.01 29.22
CA SER A 107 -1.86 4.36 28.82
C SER A 107 -0.42 4.59 29.28
N SER A 108 0.44 5.03 28.36
CA SER A 108 1.83 5.42 28.65
C SER A 108 2.13 6.79 28.08
N THR A 109 3.13 7.47 28.66
CA THR A 109 3.72 8.68 28.07
C THR A 109 5.19 8.41 27.83
N GLU A 110 5.59 8.50 26.57
CA GLU A 110 6.94 8.17 26.11
C GLU A 110 7.58 9.36 25.40
N GLY A 111 8.92 9.48 25.51
CA GLY A 111 9.68 10.55 24.89
C GLY A 111 10.35 10.12 23.59
N PHE A 112 10.28 10.97 22.57
CA PHE A 112 10.81 10.74 21.23
C PHE A 112 11.56 11.98 20.73
N ASP A 113 12.66 11.77 20.02
CA ASP A 113 13.46 12.85 19.43
C ASP A 113 12.80 13.37 18.13
N ALA A 114 12.01 12.54 17.49
CA ALA A 114 11.12 12.92 16.38
C ALA A 114 9.84 12.07 16.37
N VAL A 115 8.75 12.65 15.88
CA VAL A 115 7.44 11.97 15.68
C VAL A 115 6.99 12.19 14.25
N LEU A 116 6.88 11.12 13.48
CA LEU A 116 6.29 11.14 12.14
C LEU A 116 4.79 10.87 12.23
N VAL A 117 3.97 11.82 11.81
CA VAL A 117 2.51 11.64 11.69
C VAL A 117 2.19 11.21 10.26
N ALA A 118 1.80 9.92 10.08
CA ALA A 118 1.55 9.27 8.79
C ALA A 118 0.17 8.57 8.75
N ILE A 119 -0.87 9.26 9.23
CA ILE A 119 -2.25 8.73 9.42
C ILE A 119 -3.14 8.83 8.18
N GLY A 120 -2.56 9.07 7.01
CA GLY A 120 -3.25 9.16 5.73
C GLY A 120 -3.11 10.51 5.05
N ARG A 121 -3.63 10.56 3.83
CA ARG A 121 -3.64 11.75 2.96
C ARG A 121 -5.06 12.29 2.83
N ARG A 122 -5.17 13.57 2.50
CA ARG A 122 -6.43 14.25 2.18
C ARG A 122 -6.33 14.88 0.81
N PRO A 123 -7.42 14.95 0.05
CA PRO A 123 -7.43 15.70 -1.20
C PRO A 123 -7.07 17.16 -0.93
N TYR A 124 -6.17 17.71 -1.73
CA TYR A 124 -5.75 19.10 -1.61
C TYR A 124 -6.56 19.96 -2.58
N THR A 125 -7.71 20.44 -2.12
CA THR A 125 -8.67 21.23 -2.90
C THR A 125 -8.71 22.69 -2.48
N THR A 126 -7.89 23.08 -1.48
CA THR A 126 -7.86 24.45 -0.94
C THR A 126 -7.24 25.42 -1.96
N GLY A 127 -7.87 26.59 -2.12
CA GLY A 127 -7.34 27.68 -2.96
C GLY A 127 -7.58 27.52 -4.47
N LEU A 128 -8.32 26.48 -4.90
CA LEU A 128 -8.62 26.23 -6.31
C LEU A 128 -9.82 27.05 -6.83
N GLY A 129 -10.51 27.80 -5.97
CA GLY A 129 -11.68 28.59 -6.37
C GLY A 129 -12.91 27.75 -6.75
N LEU A 130 -12.99 26.51 -6.27
CA LEU A 130 -14.02 25.53 -6.67
C LEU A 130 -15.44 26.02 -6.39
N GLU A 131 -15.66 26.64 -5.23
CA GLU A 131 -16.96 27.22 -4.87
C GLU A 131 -17.39 28.32 -5.84
N ALA A 132 -16.47 29.24 -6.20
CA ALA A 132 -16.72 30.30 -7.16
C ALA A 132 -17.00 29.78 -8.58
N ALA A 133 -16.40 28.60 -8.93
CA ALA A 133 -16.64 27.92 -10.18
C ALA A 133 -17.93 27.07 -10.17
N GLY A 134 -18.56 26.87 -9.02
CA GLY A 134 -19.74 26.01 -8.86
C GLY A 134 -19.42 24.49 -8.81
N VAL A 135 -18.15 24.13 -8.58
CA VAL A 135 -17.73 22.73 -8.47
C VAL A 135 -18.04 22.22 -7.07
N THR A 136 -18.73 21.08 -7.00
CA THR A 136 -19.11 20.43 -5.73
C THR A 136 -18.05 19.49 -5.20
N LEU A 137 -17.96 19.42 -3.87
CA LEU A 137 -17.12 18.46 -3.14
C LEU A 137 -18.01 17.46 -2.41
N ASP A 138 -17.51 16.23 -2.27
CA ASP A 138 -18.12 15.22 -1.42
C ASP A 138 -17.82 15.47 0.08
N GLU A 139 -18.40 14.63 0.96
CA GLU A 139 -18.21 14.72 2.42
C GLU A 139 -16.74 14.55 2.87
N LYS A 140 -15.89 13.95 2.02
CA LYS A 140 -14.44 13.76 2.26
C LYS A 140 -13.59 14.87 1.67
N GLY A 141 -14.20 15.90 1.07
CA GLY A 141 -13.51 17.03 0.44
C GLY A 141 -12.94 16.71 -0.94
N ARG A 142 -13.43 15.66 -1.61
CA ARG A 142 -13.01 15.30 -2.97
C ARG A 142 -13.94 15.95 -3.99
N ILE A 143 -13.38 16.26 -5.15
CA ILE A 143 -14.18 16.75 -6.29
C ILE A 143 -15.01 15.55 -6.81
N ASP A 144 -16.31 15.73 -6.90
CA ASP A 144 -17.21 14.73 -7.47
C ASP A 144 -17.17 14.80 -8.99
N VAL A 145 -17.02 13.63 -9.62
CA VAL A 145 -16.91 13.50 -11.07
C VAL A 145 -17.75 12.32 -11.60
N ASP A 146 -18.24 12.47 -12.80
CA ASP A 146 -18.90 11.41 -13.54
C ASP A 146 -17.87 10.37 -14.09
N PRO A 147 -18.31 9.30 -14.77
CA PRO A 147 -17.40 8.32 -15.38
C PRO A 147 -16.48 8.88 -16.47
N ARG A 148 -16.73 10.08 -16.97
CA ARG A 148 -15.90 10.79 -17.95
C ARG A 148 -14.99 11.84 -17.32
N PHE A 149 -14.84 11.81 -15.98
CA PHE A 149 -14.07 12.77 -15.19
C PHE A 149 -14.62 14.21 -15.19
N GLN A 150 -15.82 14.46 -15.74
CA GLN A 150 -16.45 15.77 -15.72
C GLN A 150 -17.01 16.05 -14.32
N THR A 151 -16.76 17.25 -13.82
CA THR A 151 -17.31 17.74 -12.55
C THR A 151 -18.79 18.13 -12.67
N SER A 152 -19.38 18.62 -11.60
CA SER A 152 -20.73 19.24 -11.63
C SER A 152 -20.86 20.41 -12.62
N VAL A 153 -19.75 20.94 -13.13
CA VAL A 153 -19.70 22.08 -14.05
C VAL A 153 -19.22 21.62 -15.42
N ALA A 154 -20.04 21.87 -16.45
CA ALA A 154 -19.67 21.52 -17.82
C ALA A 154 -18.37 22.18 -18.25
N GLY A 155 -17.47 21.40 -18.87
CA GLY A 155 -16.16 21.85 -19.32
C GLY A 155 -15.06 21.89 -18.26
N ILE A 156 -15.38 21.54 -16.99
CA ILE A 156 -14.39 21.36 -15.91
C ILE A 156 -14.29 19.88 -15.57
N TYR A 157 -13.05 19.35 -15.58
CA TYR A 157 -12.72 17.96 -15.34
C TYR A 157 -11.77 17.86 -14.15
N ALA A 158 -11.78 16.74 -13.43
CA ALA A 158 -10.86 16.48 -12.32
C ALA A 158 -10.39 15.03 -12.34
N ILE A 159 -9.12 14.82 -12.03
CA ILE A 159 -8.45 13.51 -12.00
C ILE A 159 -7.51 13.43 -10.79
N GLY A 160 -6.99 12.24 -10.51
CA GLY A 160 -5.92 12.03 -9.54
C GLY A 160 -6.38 12.11 -8.09
N ASP A 161 -5.50 12.63 -7.24
CA ASP A 161 -5.66 12.62 -5.76
C ASP A 161 -6.84 13.45 -5.24
N VAL A 162 -7.38 14.33 -6.07
CA VAL A 162 -8.53 15.19 -5.71
C VAL A 162 -9.89 14.56 -5.96
N ILE A 163 -9.95 13.40 -6.60
CA ILE A 163 -11.17 12.63 -6.85
C ILE A 163 -11.18 11.30 -6.05
N ARG A 164 -12.19 10.47 -6.25
CA ARG A 164 -12.32 9.14 -5.62
C ARG A 164 -11.20 8.18 -6.04
N GLY A 165 -10.98 7.15 -5.23
CA GLY A 165 -9.99 6.10 -5.47
C GLY A 165 -8.71 6.28 -4.66
N PRO A 166 -7.71 5.40 -4.87
CA PRO A 166 -6.42 5.49 -4.20
C PRO A 166 -5.62 6.71 -4.67
N MET A 167 -4.89 7.33 -3.76
CA MET A 167 -4.03 8.47 -4.05
C MET A 167 -2.66 7.98 -4.53
N LEU A 168 -2.60 7.56 -5.80
CA LEU A 168 -1.42 6.98 -6.45
C LEU A 168 -1.11 7.72 -7.75
N ALA A 169 0.17 8.01 -7.99
CA ALA A 169 0.62 8.76 -9.16
C ALA A 169 0.21 8.07 -10.48
N HIS A 170 0.48 6.77 -10.60
CA HIS A 170 0.14 6.01 -11.79
C HIS A 170 -1.39 5.90 -12.03
N LYS A 171 -2.23 5.89 -10.98
CA LYS A 171 -3.69 6.01 -11.13
C LYS A 171 -4.06 7.37 -11.72
N ALA A 172 -3.43 8.45 -11.26
CA ALA A 172 -3.67 9.80 -11.77
C ALA A 172 -3.21 9.95 -13.23
N GLU A 173 -2.11 9.31 -13.59
CA GLU A 173 -1.59 9.29 -14.98
C GLU A 173 -2.56 8.59 -15.92
N GLU A 174 -3.04 7.40 -15.58
CA GLU A 174 -4.02 6.65 -16.37
C GLU A 174 -5.36 7.39 -16.48
N GLU A 175 -5.84 8.01 -15.40
CA GLU A 175 -7.04 8.87 -15.44
C GLU A 175 -6.83 10.08 -16.36
N GLY A 176 -5.64 10.68 -16.35
CA GLY A 176 -5.28 11.78 -17.24
C GLY A 176 -5.33 11.39 -18.72
N ILE A 177 -4.74 10.24 -19.05
CA ILE A 177 -4.77 9.69 -20.42
C ILE A 177 -6.22 9.43 -20.84
N ALA A 178 -6.99 8.68 -20.04
CA ALA A 178 -8.36 8.34 -20.35
C ALA A 178 -9.25 9.59 -20.48
N CYS A 179 -9.09 10.58 -19.60
CA CYS A 179 -9.83 11.85 -19.66
C CYS A 179 -9.58 12.59 -20.99
N VAL A 180 -8.32 12.72 -21.38
CA VAL A 180 -7.95 13.42 -22.63
C VAL A 180 -8.41 12.65 -23.87
N GLU A 181 -8.31 11.33 -23.88
CA GLU A 181 -8.84 10.47 -24.94
C GLU A 181 -10.34 10.65 -25.12
N MET A 182 -11.10 10.64 -24.01
CA MET A 182 -12.55 10.87 -24.02
C MET A 182 -12.91 12.27 -24.53
N LEU A 183 -12.11 13.30 -24.18
CA LEU A 183 -12.28 14.66 -24.71
C LEU A 183 -12.01 14.73 -26.21
N ALA A 184 -11.08 13.94 -26.71
CA ALA A 184 -10.77 13.80 -28.14
C ALA A 184 -11.77 12.90 -28.90
N GLY A 185 -12.82 12.40 -28.23
CA GLY A 185 -13.82 11.52 -28.85
C GLY A 185 -13.38 10.07 -28.99
N GLN A 186 -12.32 9.66 -28.30
CA GLN A 186 -11.83 8.28 -28.26
C GLN A 186 -12.43 7.52 -27.05
N ALA A 187 -12.21 6.21 -27.00
CA ALA A 187 -12.65 5.35 -25.91
C ALA A 187 -11.57 5.29 -24.82
N GLY A 188 -11.53 6.32 -23.95
CA GLY A 188 -10.67 6.28 -22.78
C GLY A 188 -11.14 5.23 -21.76
N HIS A 189 -10.21 4.52 -21.13
CA HIS A 189 -10.50 3.44 -20.20
C HIS A 189 -9.51 3.42 -19.03
N VAL A 190 -10.03 3.19 -17.81
CA VAL A 190 -9.23 2.90 -16.61
C VAL A 190 -9.84 1.70 -15.91
N ASN A 191 -9.08 0.62 -15.79
CA ASN A 191 -9.47 -0.53 -14.99
C ASN A 191 -8.99 -0.36 -13.55
N TYR A 192 -9.87 0.07 -12.67
CA TYR A 192 -9.54 0.29 -11.25
C TYR A 192 -9.21 -1.00 -10.49
N ASP A 193 -9.65 -2.16 -10.96
CA ASP A 193 -9.26 -3.46 -10.38
C ASP A 193 -7.82 -3.87 -10.75
N ALA A 194 -7.22 -3.26 -11.78
CA ALA A 194 -5.87 -3.56 -12.24
C ALA A 194 -4.82 -2.52 -11.80
N ILE A 195 -5.17 -1.58 -10.92
CA ILE A 195 -4.23 -0.59 -10.39
C ILE A 195 -3.39 -1.22 -9.28
N PRO A 196 -2.05 -1.35 -9.47
CA PRO A 196 -1.21 -1.93 -8.43
C PRO A 196 -0.96 -0.97 -7.28
N SER A 197 -0.77 -1.52 -6.08
CA SER A 197 -0.32 -0.82 -4.89
C SER A 197 1.04 -1.36 -4.47
N VAL A 198 1.96 -0.47 -4.08
CA VAL A 198 3.32 -0.85 -3.67
C VAL A 198 3.69 -0.17 -2.36
N VAL A 199 4.40 -0.90 -1.51
CA VAL A 199 5.04 -0.41 -0.29
C VAL A 199 6.53 -0.70 -0.40
N TYR A 200 7.35 0.35 -0.45
CA TYR A 200 8.79 0.30 -0.68
C TYR A 200 9.59 0.08 0.61
N THR A 201 9.26 -1.00 1.31
CA THR A 201 10.07 -1.54 2.40
C THR A 201 11.13 -2.51 1.85
N TRP A 202 11.84 -3.24 2.71
CA TRP A 202 12.64 -4.39 2.30
C TRP A 202 12.28 -5.58 3.18
N PRO A 203 11.76 -6.67 2.59
CA PRO A 203 11.31 -6.79 1.19
C PRO A 203 10.18 -5.81 0.85
N GLU A 204 9.97 -5.57 -0.45
CA GLU A 204 8.85 -4.78 -0.94
C GLU A 204 7.54 -5.57 -0.81
N TYR A 205 6.42 -4.85 -0.64
CA TYR A 205 5.11 -5.46 -0.73
C TYR A 205 4.32 -4.81 -1.87
N ALA A 206 3.95 -5.59 -2.88
CA ALA A 206 3.11 -5.14 -3.99
C ALA A 206 1.83 -5.98 -4.08
N SER A 207 0.74 -5.37 -4.53
CA SER A 207 -0.53 -6.05 -4.73
C SER A 207 -1.30 -5.43 -5.89
N VAL A 208 -2.12 -6.24 -6.56
CA VAL A 208 -3.09 -5.79 -7.55
C VAL A 208 -4.34 -6.65 -7.45
N GLY A 209 -5.51 -6.06 -7.69
CA GLY A 209 -6.80 -6.72 -7.55
C GLY A 209 -7.24 -6.85 -6.09
N LYS A 210 -8.04 -7.87 -5.81
CA LYS A 210 -8.73 -8.05 -4.52
C LYS A 210 -7.91 -8.88 -3.53
N SER A 211 -7.99 -8.52 -2.26
CA SER A 211 -7.51 -9.34 -1.16
C SER A 211 -8.45 -10.52 -0.87
N GLU A 212 -7.97 -11.49 -0.09
CA GLU A 212 -8.81 -12.60 0.37
C GLU A 212 -9.98 -12.09 1.22
N GLU A 213 -9.74 -11.07 2.05
CA GLU A 213 -10.76 -10.45 2.88
C GLU A 213 -11.85 -9.78 2.04
N GLU A 214 -11.45 -9.01 1.02
CA GLU A 214 -12.41 -8.36 0.10
C GLU A 214 -13.24 -9.37 -0.69
N CYS A 215 -12.64 -10.48 -1.10
CA CYS A 215 -13.38 -11.57 -1.73
C CYS A 215 -14.41 -12.20 -0.78
N ALA A 216 -14.01 -12.42 0.48
CA ALA A 216 -14.90 -12.95 1.51
C ALA A 216 -16.06 -11.99 1.83
N GLU A 217 -15.78 -10.69 1.97
CA GLU A 217 -16.80 -9.65 2.20
C GLU A 217 -17.80 -9.56 1.04
N GLN A 218 -17.36 -9.82 -0.19
CA GLN A 218 -18.21 -9.88 -1.39
C GLN A 218 -18.92 -11.22 -1.59
N GLY A 219 -18.72 -12.20 -0.69
CA GLY A 219 -19.27 -13.54 -0.79
C GLY A 219 -18.76 -14.33 -2.00
N ARG A 220 -17.57 -14.03 -2.49
CA ARG A 220 -16.94 -14.74 -3.61
C ARG A 220 -16.23 -15.99 -3.12
N GLU A 221 -16.54 -17.12 -3.72
CA GLU A 221 -15.75 -18.34 -3.53
C GLU A 221 -14.47 -18.29 -4.33
N VAL A 222 -13.34 -18.52 -3.65
CA VAL A 222 -12.00 -18.40 -4.24
C VAL A 222 -11.16 -19.63 -4.01
N LYS A 223 -10.22 -19.87 -4.91
CA LYS A 223 -9.08 -20.77 -4.72
C LYS A 223 -7.83 -19.92 -4.58
N ILE A 224 -6.91 -20.34 -3.69
CA ILE A 224 -5.74 -19.56 -3.36
C ILE A 224 -4.50 -20.42 -3.53
N GLY A 225 -3.58 -19.92 -4.35
CA GLY A 225 -2.25 -20.49 -4.47
C GLY A 225 -1.21 -19.63 -3.73
N ARG A 226 -0.27 -20.27 -3.08
CA ARG A 226 0.82 -19.62 -2.34
C ARG A 226 2.15 -20.24 -2.72
N PHE A 227 3.17 -19.42 -2.84
CA PHE A 227 4.51 -19.89 -3.05
C PHE A 227 5.53 -19.05 -2.25
N PRO A 228 6.24 -19.64 -1.29
CA PRO A 228 7.21 -18.93 -0.48
C PRO A 228 8.50 -18.71 -1.27
N PHE A 229 9.07 -17.53 -1.20
CA PHE A 229 10.28 -17.18 -1.96
C PHE A 229 11.51 -18.01 -1.57
N PHE A 230 11.60 -18.54 -0.36
CA PHE A 230 12.73 -19.43 0.01
C PHE A 230 12.85 -20.66 -0.88
N ALA A 231 11.77 -21.07 -1.55
CA ALA A 231 11.77 -22.20 -2.49
C ALA A 231 12.20 -21.79 -3.92
N ASN A 232 12.27 -20.49 -4.21
CA ASN A 232 12.66 -19.97 -5.53
C ASN A 232 14.20 -20.04 -5.72
N GLY A 233 14.66 -20.58 -6.86
CA GLY A 233 16.09 -20.75 -7.15
C GLY A 233 16.85 -19.41 -7.24
N ARG A 234 16.25 -18.35 -7.81
CA ARG A 234 16.88 -17.03 -7.88
C ARG A 234 17.02 -16.39 -6.51
N MET A 235 16.02 -16.51 -5.63
CA MET A 235 16.10 -16.05 -4.26
C MET A 235 17.25 -16.68 -3.48
N ARG A 236 17.43 -17.99 -3.64
CA ARG A 236 18.56 -18.71 -3.03
C ARG A 236 19.91 -18.19 -3.52
N ALA A 237 20.03 -17.89 -4.82
CA ALA A 237 21.24 -17.29 -5.39
C ALA A 237 21.50 -15.86 -4.90
N MET A 238 20.46 -15.14 -4.49
CA MET A 238 20.53 -13.79 -3.91
C MET A 238 20.74 -13.81 -2.38
N GLU A 239 20.78 -15.00 -1.77
CA GLU A 239 20.82 -15.18 -0.30
C GLU A 239 19.62 -14.57 0.45
N GLU A 240 18.52 -14.34 -0.28
CA GLU A 240 17.25 -13.84 0.27
C GLU A 240 16.29 -14.99 0.55
N ARG A 241 15.44 -14.84 1.57
CA ARG A 241 14.52 -15.93 1.99
C ARG A 241 13.12 -15.44 2.34
N ASP A 242 13.00 -14.19 2.78
CA ASP A 242 11.75 -13.66 3.29
C ASP A 242 10.78 -13.30 2.15
N GLY A 243 9.52 -13.71 2.31
CA GLY A 243 8.45 -13.35 1.44
C GLY A 243 7.72 -14.51 0.79
N LEU A 244 6.64 -14.16 0.10
CA LEU A 244 5.76 -15.11 -0.61
C LEU A 244 5.00 -14.40 -1.73
N VAL A 245 4.53 -15.18 -2.69
CA VAL A 245 3.52 -14.80 -3.68
C VAL A 245 2.22 -15.50 -3.32
N LYS A 246 1.11 -14.76 -3.37
CA LYS A 246 -0.26 -15.24 -3.18
C LYS A 246 -1.09 -14.87 -4.41
N VAL A 247 -1.69 -15.86 -5.06
CA VAL A 247 -2.62 -15.72 -6.18
C VAL A 247 -3.99 -16.12 -5.72
N ILE A 248 -4.98 -15.26 -5.95
CA ILE A 248 -6.39 -15.47 -5.63
C ILE A 248 -7.15 -15.59 -6.95
N ALA A 249 -7.82 -16.70 -7.16
CA ALA A 249 -8.61 -16.97 -8.35
C ALA A 249 -10.07 -17.30 -7.99
N ASP A 250 -11.00 -16.92 -8.84
CA ASP A 250 -12.40 -17.30 -8.75
C ASP A 250 -12.54 -18.83 -8.81
N ALA A 251 -13.28 -19.41 -7.85
CA ALA A 251 -13.37 -20.87 -7.70
C ALA A 251 -14.03 -21.58 -8.90
N THR A 252 -14.87 -20.87 -9.65
CA THR A 252 -15.65 -21.40 -10.77
C THR A 252 -14.98 -21.15 -12.11
N THR A 253 -14.53 -19.92 -12.34
CA THR A 253 -14.03 -19.47 -13.65
C THR A 253 -12.52 -19.53 -13.76
N ASP A 254 -11.80 -19.73 -12.65
CA ASP A 254 -10.34 -19.66 -12.53
C ASP A 254 -9.76 -18.28 -12.83
N ARG A 255 -10.60 -17.24 -13.05
CA ARG A 255 -10.13 -15.88 -13.33
C ARG A 255 -9.34 -15.33 -12.16
N VAL A 256 -8.18 -14.74 -12.43
CA VAL A 256 -7.36 -14.07 -11.41
C VAL A 256 -8.11 -12.86 -10.87
N LEU A 257 -8.34 -12.85 -9.56
CA LEU A 257 -9.01 -11.77 -8.83
C LEU A 257 -8.04 -10.87 -8.10
N GLY A 258 -6.90 -11.41 -7.68
CA GLY A 258 -5.88 -10.65 -6.99
C GLY A 258 -4.54 -11.39 -6.92
N VAL A 259 -3.47 -10.62 -6.90
CA VAL A 259 -2.11 -11.11 -6.70
C VAL A 259 -1.40 -10.22 -5.69
N HIS A 260 -0.76 -10.85 -4.71
CA HIS A 260 -0.05 -10.17 -3.64
C HIS A 260 1.36 -10.75 -3.54
N ILE A 261 2.36 -9.88 -3.53
CA ILE A 261 3.78 -10.26 -3.57
C ILE A 261 4.51 -9.56 -2.43
N LEU A 262 5.05 -10.31 -1.51
CA LEU A 262 6.02 -9.82 -0.53
C LEU A 262 7.38 -10.40 -0.91
N GLY A 263 8.30 -9.57 -1.36
CA GLY A 263 9.59 -10.07 -1.82
C GLY A 263 10.46 -8.97 -2.43
N PRO A 264 11.73 -9.28 -2.75
CA PRO A 264 12.57 -8.34 -3.47
C PRO A 264 12.00 -8.06 -4.86
N ARG A 265 12.00 -6.77 -5.25
CA ARG A 265 11.49 -6.31 -6.55
C ARG A 265 10.00 -6.63 -6.78
N ALA A 266 9.20 -6.71 -5.72
CA ALA A 266 7.77 -6.93 -5.86
C ALA A 266 7.11 -5.83 -6.70
N SER A 267 7.63 -4.60 -6.66
CA SER A 267 7.21 -3.46 -7.48
C SER A 267 7.37 -3.70 -8.98
N ASP A 268 8.43 -4.40 -9.40
CA ASP A 268 8.65 -4.77 -10.80
C ASP A 268 7.81 -6.01 -11.18
N LEU A 269 7.72 -6.98 -10.27
CA LEU A 269 7.03 -8.25 -10.50
C LEU A 269 5.51 -8.09 -10.65
N ILE A 270 4.92 -7.11 -9.97
CA ILE A 270 3.47 -6.91 -9.97
C ILE A 270 2.91 -6.53 -11.34
N ALA A 271 3.73 -6.04 -12.25
CA ALA A 271 3.32 -5.66 -13.60
C ALA A 271 2.77 -6.84 -14.41
N GLU A 272 3.35 -8.05 -14.27
CA GLU A 272 2.83 -9.28 -14.87
C GLU A 272 1.41 -9.59 -14.37
N ALA A 273 1.21 -9.46 -13.06
CA ALA A 273 -0.09 -9.71 -12.45
C ALA A 273 -1.14 -8.65 -12.83
N ALA A 274 -0.72 -7.38 -12.92
CA ALA A 274 -1.59 -6.30 -13.41
C ALA A 274 -2.04 -6.56 -14.84
N LEU A 275 -1.12 -6.97 -15.73
CA LEU A 275 -1.43 -7.37 -17.10
C LEU A 275 -2.41 -8.56 -17.14
N ALA A 276 -2.21 -9.57 -16.30
CA ALA A 276 -3.09 -10.72 -16.21
C ALA A 276 -4.53 -10.34 -15.80
N ILE A 277 -4.68 -9.45 -14.81
CA ILE A 277 -5.99 -8.95 -14.37
C ILE A 277 -6.63 -8.08 -15.45
N GLU A 278 -5.87 -7.18 -16.08
CA GLU A 278 -6.36 -6.30 -17.15
C GLU A 278 -6.98 -7.10 -18.31
N PHE A 279 -6.31 -8.17 -18.75
CA PHE A 279 -6.80 -9.04 -19.83
C PHE A 279 -7.73 -10.17 -19.37
N GLY A 280 -8.04 -10.24 -18.07
CA GLY A 280 -8.97 -11.23 -17.51
C GLY A 280 -8.46 -12.66 -17.58
N SER A 281 -7.14 -12.84 -17.45
CA SER A 281 -6.49 -14.16 -17.47
C SER A 281 -6.97 -15.06 -16.33
N SER A 282 -6.92 -16.38 -16.56
CA SER A 282 -7.07 -17.39 -15.53
C SER A 282 -5.74 -17.65 -14.79
N ALA A 283 -5.82 -18.27 -13.62
CA ALA A 283 -4.61 -18.74 -12.94
C ALA A 283 -3.88 -19.81 -13.78
N GLU A 284 -4.62 -20.62 -14.55
CA GLU A 284 -4.05 -21.60 -15.47
C GLU A 284 -3.26 -20.95 -16.61
N ASP A 285 -3.66 -19.76 -17.11
CA ASP A 285 -2.90 -19.05 -18.15
C ASP A 285 -1.52 -18.64 -17.64
N ILE A 286 -1.44 -18.10 -16.41
CA ILE A 286 -0.16 -17.78 -15.76
C ILE A 286 0.66 -19.07 -15.52
N ALA A 287 0.02 -20.12 -15.01
CA ALA A 287 0.66 -21.40 -14.69
C ALA A 287 1.28 -22.08 -15.94
N ARG A 288 0.65 -21.91 -17.12
CA ARG A 288 1.15 -22.49 -18.39
C ARG A 288 2.11 -21.57 -19.13
N THR A 289 2.19 -20.30 -18.78
CA THR A 289 3.15 -19.37 -19.38
C THR A 289 4.57 -19.81 -19.04
N CYS A 290 5.46 -19.83 -20.04
CA CYS A 290 6.86 -20.17 -19.85
C CYS A 290 7.58 -19.01 -19.16
N HIS A 291 8.17 -19.25 -18.01
CA HIS A 291 9.00 -18.30 -17.28
C HIS A 291 10.48 -18.68 -17.43
N ALA A 292 11.35 -17.67 -17.53
CA ALA A 292 12.78 -17.91 -17.61
C ALA A 292 13.33 -18.45 -16.27
N HIS A 293 14.27 -19.38 -16.33
CA HIS A 293 14.92 -19.98 -15.17
C HIS A 293 16.42 -19.63 -15.11
N PRO A 294 17.00 -19.23 -13.94
CA PRO A 294 16.32 -18.95 -12.66
C PRO A 294 15.92 -17.47 -12.57
N THR A 295 14.66 -17.20 -12.24
CA THR A 295 14.14 -15.82 -12.09
C THR A 295 13.17 -15.70 -10.91
N LEU A 296 12.89 -14.45 -10.49
CA LEU A 296 11.89 -14.18 -9.47
C LEU A 296 10.44 -14.40 -9.97
N PRO A 297 10.07 -14.06 -11.23
CA PRO A 297 8.72 -14.31 -11.76
C PRO A 297 8.26 -15.77 -11.68
N GLU A 298 9.16 -16.74 -11.65
CA GLU A 298 8.79 -18.15 -11.45
C GLU A 298 7.97 -18.37 -10.16
N ALA A 299 8.12 -17.49 -9.16
CA ALA A 299 7.32 -17.55 -7.94
C ALA A 299 5.84 -17.23 -8.20
N ILE A 300 5.52 -16.35 -9.17
CA ILE A 300 4.15 -16.06 -9.59
C ILE A 300 3.56 -17.29 -10.29
N LYS A 301 4.30 -17.91 -11.19
CA LYS A 301 3.92 -19.16 -11.84
C LYS A 301 3.64 -20.29 -10.84
N GLU A 302 4.53 -20.49 -9.89
CA GLU A 302 4.39 -21.51 -8.84
C GLU A 302 3.16 -21.25 -7.94
N ALA A 303 2.90 -20.00 -7.59
CA ALA A 303 1.70 -19.62 -6.86
C ALA A 303 0.43 -19.86 -7.70
N ALA A 304 0.46 -19.56 -9.01
CA ALA A 304 -0.62 -19.85 -9.93
C ALA A 304 -0.87 -21.36 -10.07
N LEU A 305 0.18 -22.17 -10.19
CA LEU A 305 0.07 -23.65 -10.12
C LEU A 305 -0.53 -24.10 -8.78
N GLY A 306 -0.19 -23.41 -7.69
CA GLY A 306 -0.70 -23.69 -6.35
C GLY A 306 -2.20 -23.51 -6.22
N VAL A 307 -2.86 -22.67 -7.05
CA VAL A 307 -4.31 -22.52 -7.10
C VAL A 307 -5.02 -23.86 -7.37
N ALA A 308 -4.40 -24.71 -8.19
CA ALA A 308 -4.87 -26.06 -8.50
C ALA A 308 -4.11 -27.15 -7.72
N GLY A 309 -3.32 -26.80 -6.69
CA GLY A 309 -2.55 -27.77 -5.90
C GLY A 309 -1.40 -28.43 -6.67
N ARG A 310 -0.82 -27.76 -7.66
CA ARG A 310 0.19 -28.30 -8.58
C ARG A 310 1.54 -27.62 -8.51
N SER A 311 1.83 -26.87 -7.44
CA SER A 311 3.19 -26.31 -7.23
C SER A 311 4.25 -27.40 -7.35
N ILE A 312 5.37 -27.09 -7.98
CA ILE A 312 6.40 -28.09 -8.33
C ILE A 312 7.51 -28.12 -7.26
N HIS A 313 7.87 -26.96 -6.72
CA HIS A 313 9.06 -26.82 -5.89
C HIS A 313 8.76 -26.70 -4.38
N ILE A 314 7.51 -26.97 -3.96
CA ILE A 314 7.10 -27.06 -2.54
C ILE A 314 6.24 -28.31 -2.30
#